data_49233a13798ea0655958aa89f8a9a87f
#
_entry.id   49233a13798ea0655958aa89f8a9a87f
#
_cell.length_a   1.000
_cell.length_b   1.000
_cell.length_c   1.000
_cell.angle_alpha   90.00
_cell.angle_beta   90.00
_cell.angle_gamma   90.00
#
_symmetry.space_group_name_H-M   'P 1'
#
loop_
_entity.id
_entity.type
_entity.pdbx_description
1 polymer ?
#
loop_
_entity_poly.entity_id
_entity_poly.type
_entity_poly.pdbx_seq_one_letter_code
_entity_poly.pdbx_strand_id
1 'polypeptide(L)'
;TGLAAQKNYAVVELSAAFFREKAGYEEELGTQNLMGTPLEILDSTGYWLRVRTPEPYDAWVTDLAVTRMDSLQLKEYIAAPKYICVARWTEMWSAPSVKSLRVSDMVQGDIVRILKDGRGRPVKSRGFLGVMLPSGRTAYVKAGDLEDFSYWAATRKATPENIVATALTFRGTPYMWGGTSPKSFDCSGLTRTVYFLNGILLPRNASQQIFTGNVVDISELKAGIASGNVTSYGDLR
;
A
#
# COMPACT_ATOMS: atom_id res chain seq x y z
N THR A 1 19.94 -21.23 27.06
CA THR A 1 19.19 -21.29 25.81
C THR A 1 18.02 -20.34 25.93
N GLY A 2 18.23 -19.06 25.52
CA GLY A 2 17.15 -18.07 25.45
C GLY A 2 16.08 -18.56 24.47
N LEU A 3 14.82 -18.58 24.91
CA LEU A 3 13.67 -18.78 24.04
C LEU A 3 13.75 -17.71 22.93
N ALA A 4 13.83 -18.13 21.67
CA ALA A 4 13.74 -17.19 20.55
C ALA A 4 12.41 -16.43 20.66
N ALA A 5 12.45 -15.10 20.60
CA ALA A 5 11.27 -14.27 20.69
C ALA A 5 10.27 -14.68 19.59
N GLN A 6 9.01 -14.92 19.98
CA GLN A 6 7.97 -15.37 19.05
C GLN A 6 7.67 -14.26 18.04
N LYS A 7 7.78 -14.58 16.75
CA LYS A 7 7.54 -13.64 15.65
C LYS A 7 6.05 -13.62 15.29
N ASN A 8 5.29 -12.85 16.07
CA ASN A 8 3.82 -12.72 15.92
C ASN A 8 3.41 -11.58 14.98
N TYR A 9 4.37 -10.93 14.34
CA TYR A 9 4.15 -9.82 13.42
C TYR A 9 4.87 -10.06 12.11
N ALA A 10 4.46 -9.32 11.10
CA ALA A 10 5.16 -9.27 9.83
C ALA A 10 5.04 -7.88 9.20
N VAL A 11 5.87 -7.63 8.20
CA VAL A 11 5.76 -6.44 7.34
C VAL A 11 5.81 -6.90 5.90
N VAL A 12 4.95 -6.35 5.05
CA VAL A 12 4.89 -6.68 3.62
C VAL A 12 6.21 -6.30 2.94
N GLU A 13 6.82 -7.28 2.26
CA GLU A 13 8.12 -7.16 1.58
C GLU A 13 7.98 -6.82 0.08
N LEU A 14 6.90 -7.28 -0.56
CA LEU A 14 6.65 -7.07 -1.99
C LEU A 14 5.91 -5.75 -2.24
N SER A 15 6.12 -5.13 -3.41
CA SER A 15 5.44 -3.89 -3.80
C SER A 15 3.90 -4.02 -3.85
N ALA A 16 3.39 -5.22 -4.10
CA ALA A 16 1.98 -5.58 -3.99
C ALA A 16 1.89 -7.06 -3.64
N ALA A 17 1.66 -7.38 -2.38
CA ALA A 17 1.47 -8.75 -1.92
C ALA A 17 0.00 -9.16 -2.05
N PHE A 18 -0.25 -10.42 -2.43
CA PHE A 18 -1.57 -11.00 -2.61
C PHE A 18 -2.06 -11.68 -1.33
N PHE A 19 -3.22 -11.26 -0.85
CA PHE A 19 -3.87 -11.76 0.35
C PHE A 19 -5.14 -12.49 -0.04
N ARG A 20 -5.25 -13.76 0.33
CA ARG A 20 -6.32 -14.66 -0.08
C ARG A 20 -7.27 -14.99 1.06
N GLU A 21 -8.48 -15.38 0.71
CA GLU A 21 -9.50 -15.75 1.70
C GLU A 21 -9.13 -17.03 2.49
N LYS A 22 -8.38 -17.94 1.86
CA LYS A 22 -7.84 -19.16 2.48
C LYS A 22 -6.39 -19.41 2.07
N ALA A 23 -5.75 -20.35 2.76
CA ALA A 23 -4.38 -20.78 2.51
C ALA A 23 -4.31 -21.65 1.24
N GLY A 24 -4.11 -21.04 0.07
CA GLY A 24 -3.99 -21.73 -1.22
C GLY A 24 -3.83 -20.76 -2.38
N TYR A 25 -3.06 -21.13 -3.41
CA TYR A 25 -2.85 -20.27 -4.59
C TYR A 25 -4.10 -20.17 -5.48
N GLU A 26 -5.00 -21.14 -5.40
CA GLU A 26 -6.24 -21.21 -6.18
C GLU A 26 -7.41 -20.52 -5.48
N GLU A 27 -7.21 -20.14 -4.22
CA GLU A 27 -8.23 -19.48 -3.43
C GLU A 27 -8.43 -18.03 -3.87
N GLU A 28 -9.61 -17.50 -3.59
CA GLU A 28 -10.02 -16.16 -3.96
C GLU A 28 -9.08 -15.08 -3.40
N LEU A 29 -8.71 -14.12 -4.25
CA LEU A 29 -7.98 -12.94 -3.81
C LEU A 29 -8.91 -11.98 -3.08
N GLY A 30 -8.71 -11.79 -1.78
CA GLY A 30 -9.49 -10.87 -0.97
C GLY A 30 -8.97 -9.43 -1.04
N THR A 31 -7.65 -9.26 -1.02
CA THR A 31 -7.01 -7.93 -1.08
C THR A 31 -5.55 -8.01 -1.54
N GLN A 32 -4.97 -6.86 -1.83
CA GLN A 32 -3.52 -6.67 -1.89
C GLN A 32 -3.09 -5.75 -0.75
N ASN A 33 -1.82 -5.85 -0.32
CA ASN A 33 -1.20 -4.87 0.56
C ASN A 33 0.15 -4.44 0.03
N LEU A 34 0.47 -3.18 0.25
CA LEU A 34 1.66 -2.50 -0.25
C LEU A 34 2.87 -2.77 0.65
N MET A 35 4.08 -2.68 0.09
CA MET A 35 5.34 -2.77 0.84
C MET A 35 5.32 -1.83 2.05
N GLY A 36 5.78 -2.36 3.18
CA GLY A 36 5.84 -1.59 4.42
C GLY A 36 4.60 -1.68 5.29
N THR A 37 3.51 -2.30 4.83
CA THR A 37 2.30 -2.52 5.65
C THR A 37 2.61 -3.46 6.81
N PRO A 38 2.43 -3.04 8.08
CA PRO A 38 2.58 -3.91 9.24
C PRO A 38 1.39 -4.86 9.37
N LEU A 39 1.63 -6.07 9.86
CA LEU A 39 0.66 -7.15 9.97
C LEU A 39 0.79 -7.83 11.34
N GLU A 40 -0.34 -8.22 11.92
CA GLU A 40 -0.40 -9.15 13.03
C GLU A 40 -0.57 -10.57 12.48
N ILE A 41 0.24 -11.54 12.93
CA ILE A 41 0.10 -12.94 12.56
C ILE A 41 -0.85 -13.60 13.55
N LEU A 42 -1.98 -14.08 13.04
CA LEU A 42 -3.04 -14.74 13.83
C LEU A 42 -2.86 -16.25 13.86
N ASP A 43 -2.38 -16.84 12.74
CA ASP A 43 -2.24 -18.29 12.57
C ASP A 43 -1.26 -18.60 11.45
N SER A 44 -0.86 -19.86 11.30
CA SER A 44 0.00 -20.31 10.20
C SER A 44 -0.26 -21.77 9.82
N THR A 45 -0.20 -22.08 8.53
CA THR A 45 -0.25 -23.44 8.02
C THR A 45 0.72 -23.60 6.84
N GLY A 46 1.71 -24.49 6.97
CA GLY A 46 2.81 -24.58 6.01
C GLY A 46 3.56 -23.26 5.89
N TYR A 47 3.62 -22.73 4.66
CA TYR A 47 4.21 -21.42 4.36
C TYR A 47 3.16 -20.28 4.26
N TRP A 48 1.88 -20.56 4.61
CA TRP A 48 0.83 -19.56 4.66
C TRP A 48 0.67 -18.98 6.06
N LEU A 49 0.48 -17.67 6.13
CA LEU A 49 0.21 -16.93 7.35
C LEU A 49 -1.18 -16.34 7.27
N ARG A 50 -2.02 -16.60 8.27
CA ARG A 50 -3.22 -15.82 8.49
C ARG A 50 -2.82 -14.55 9.21
N VAL A 51 -3.14 -13.42 8.63
CA VAL A 51 -2.73 -12.13 9.15
C VAL A 51 -3.88 -11.16 9.23
N ARG A 52 -3.73 -10.15 10.09
CA ARG A 52 -4.62 -9.00 10.19
C ARG A 52 -3.92 -7.74 9.75
N THR A 53 -4.56 -6.98 8.87
CA THR A 53 -4.08 -5.69 8.38
C THR A 53 -4.45 -4.54 9.33
N PRO A 54 -3.83 -3.33 9.22
CA PRO A 54 -4.13 -2.19 10.10
C PRO A 54 -5.59 -1.73 10.05
N GLU A 55 -6.27 -1.85 8.91
CA GLU A 55 -7.69 -1.53 8.71
C GLU A 55 -8.62 -2.72 8.99
N PRO A 56 -8.49 -3.44 10.03
CA PRO A 56 -8.82 -4.82 10.35
C PRO A 56 -9.45 -5.63 9.20
N TYR A 57 -8.59 -6.34 8.44
CA TYR A 57 -8.99 -7.32 7.44
C TYR A 57 -8.15 -8.58 7.64
N ASP A 58 -8.80 -9.72 7.89
CA ASP A 58 -8.13 -11.00 8.09
C ASP A 58 -8.02 -11.75 6.77
N ALA A 59 -6.81 -12.17 6.41
CA ALA A 59 -6.57 -12.90 5.16
C ALA A 59 -5.30 -13.75 5.25
N TRP A 60 -5.05 -14.58 4.25
CA TRP A 60 -3.89 -15.44 4.14
C TRP A 60 -2.88 -14.90 3.13
N VAL A 61 -1.62 -14.86 3.52
CA VAL A 61 -0.48 -14.44 2.69
C VAL A 61 0.64 -15.45 2.80
N THR A 62 1.47 -15.60 1.75
CA THR A 62 2.66 -16.44 1.82
C THR A 62 3.75 -15.77 2.65
N ASP A 63 4.55 -16.54 3.37
CA ASP A 63 5.71 -16.05 4.13
C ASP A 63 6.78 -15.43 3.23
N LEU A 64 6.84 -15.81 1.94
CA LEU A 64 7.73 -15.20 0.94
C LEU A 64 7.37 -13.74 0.60
N ALA A 65 6.12 -13.35 0.84
CA ALA A 65 5.63 -12.00 0.55
C ALA A 65 5.84 -11.01 1.70
N VAL A 66 6.29 -11.50 2.86
CA VAL A 66 6.40 -10.72 4.09
C VAL A 66 7.70 -11.02 4.84
N THR A 67 8.12 -10.11 5.68
CA THR A 67 9.21 -10.34 6.65
C THR A 67 8.63 -10.48 8.05
N ARG A 68 8.79 -11.65 8.67
CA ARG A 68 8.33 -11.90 10.06
C ARG A 68 9.19 -11.15 11.07
N MET A 69 8.54 -10.54 12.06
CA MET A 69 9.16 -9.75 13.11
C MET A 69 8.60 -10.14 14.48
N ASP A 70 9.41 -10.02 15.52
CA ASP A 70 8.91 -9.95 16.89
C ASP A 70 8.41 -8.53 17.23
N SER A 71 7.87 -8.35 18.44
CA SER A 71 7.29 -7.07 18.86
C SER A 71 8.31 -5.93 18.93
N LEU A 72 9.55 -6.23 19.30
CA LEU A 72 10.65 -5.24 19.37
C LEU A 72 11.07 -4.82 17.95
N GLN A 73 11.31 -5.79 17.09
CA GLN A 73 11.66 -5.55 15.68
C GLN A 73 10.58 -4.72 14.96
N LEU A 74 9.29 -5.04 15.18
CA LEU A 74 8.19 -4.27 14.60
C LEU A 74 8.17 -2.84 15.14
N LYS A 75 8.34 -2.65 16.45
CA LYS A 75 8.41 -1.32 17.07
C LYS A 75 9.54 -0.48 16.47
N GLU A 76 10.72 -1.06 16.33
CA GLU A 76 11.88 -0.41 15.69
C GLU A 76 11.62 -0.10 14.22
N TYR A 77 10.98 -1.05 13.48
CA TYR A 77 10.59 -0.83 12.09
C TYR A 77 9.63 0.34 11.95
N ILE A 78 8.60 0.41 12.78
CA ILE A 78 7.60 1.49 12.76
C ILE A 78 8.23 2.85 13.10
N ALA A 79 9.11 2.90 14.11
CA ALA A 79 9.77 4.14 14.54
C ALA A 79 10.84 4.65 13.57
N ALA A 80 11.39 3.78 12.71
CA ALA A 80 12.45 4.16 11.78
C ALA A 80 11.97 5.20 10.75
N PRO A 81 12.79 6.19 10.37
CA PRO A 81 12.50 7.10 9.27
C PRO A 81 12.29 6.36 7.95
N LYS A 82 11.34 6.84 7.14
CA LYS A 82 10.90 6.16 5.90
C LYS A 82 10.76 7.12 4.74
N TYR A 83 10.86 6.58 3.54
CA TYR A 83 10.34 7.18 2.31
C TYR A 83 9.03 6.51 1.91
N ILE A 84 8.17 7.25 1.22
CA ILE A 84 7.02 6.74 0.48
C ILE A 84 7.26 6.88 -1.01
N CYS A 85 6.86 5.89 -1.79
CA CYS A 85 6.89 5.95 -3.24
C CYS A 85 5.75 6.86 -3.74
N VAL A 86 6.10 7.91 -4.49
CA VAL A 86 5.16 8.84 -5.12
C VAL A 86 5.00 8.61 -6.61
N ALA A 87 5.92 7.85 -7.23
CA ALA A 87 5.79 7.40 -8.61
C ALA A 87 4.77 6.27 -8.72
N ARG A 88 4.00 6.23 -9.83
CA ARG A 88 3.05 5.14 -10.09
C ARG A 88 3.73 3.77 -10.04
N TRP A 89 4.96 3.68 -10.54
CA TRP A 89 5.84 2.51 -10.49
C TRP A 89 7.30 2.94 -10.63
N THR A 90 8.20 2.28 -9.91
CA THR A 90 9.65 2.49 -10.03
C THR A 90 10.42 1.22 -9.69
N GLU A 91 11.67 1.15 -10.10
CA GLU A 91 12.56 0.02 -9.86
C GLU A 91 13.49 0.30 -8.69
N MET A 92 13.84 -0.78 -7.97
CA MET A 92 14.84 -0.80 -6.92
C MET A 92 16.11 -1.48 -7.42
N TRP A 93 17.24 -0.82 -7.30
CA TRP A 93 18.53 -1.22 -7.87
C TRP A 93 19.54 -1.61 -6.80
N SER A 94 20.45 -2.56 -7.07
CA SER A 94 21.51 -2.98 -6.13
C SER A 94 22.61 -1.93 -5.94
N ALA A 95 22.73 -0.96 -6.84
CA ALA A 95 23.65 0.17 -6.77
C ALA A 95 22.96 1.43 -7.34
N PRO A 96 23.49 2.66 -7.10
CA PRO A 96 22.90 3.91 -7.61
C PRO A 96 23.13 4.06 -9.13
N SER A 97 22.57 3.13 -9.90
CA SER A 97 22.68 3.05 -11.38
C SER A 97 21.59 2.15 -11.94
N VAL A 98 20.89 2.59 -12.97
CA VAL A 98 19.94 1.79 -13.76
C VAL A 98 20.59 0.62 -14.53
N LYS A 99 21.91 0.56 -14.56
CA LYS A 99 22.67 -0.55 -15.17
C LYS A 99 23.03 -1.64 -14.16
N SER A 100 22.72 -1.43 -12.87
CA SER A 100 22.98 -2.43 -11.84
C SER A 100 21.85 -3.48 -11.81
N LEU A 101 22.01 -4.52 -10.97
CA LEU A 101 21.00 -5.56 -10.82
C LEU A 101 19.72 -4.97 -10.21
N ARG A 102 18.57 -5.30 -10.77
CA ARG A 102 17.27 -4.99 -10.18
C ARG A 102 17.03 -5.89 -8.96
N VAL A 103 16.75 -5.28 -7.82
CA VAL A 103 16.49 -5.96 -6.54
C VAL A 103 15.00 -6.25 -6.37
N SER A 104 14.14 -5.27 -6.70
CA SER A 104 12.69 -5.31 -6.57
C SER A 104 12.08 -4.17 -7.40
N ASP A 105 10.80 -3.92 -7.19
CA ASP A 105 10.10 -2.72 -7.65
C ASP A 105 9.33 -2.07 -6.49
N MET A 106 8.83 -0.86 -6.72
CA MET A 106 7.89 -0.16 -5.85
C MET A 106 6.73 0.39 -6.68
N VAL A 107 5.58 0.52 -6.04
CA VAL A 107 4.42 1.22 -6.58
C VAL A 107 4.03 2.38 -5.67
N GLN A 108 3.23 3.29 -6.19
CA GLN A 108 2.76 4.45 -5.43
C GLN A 108 2.07 4.03 -4.14
N GLY A 109 2.52 4.58 -3.03
CA GLY A 109 2.05 4.24 -1.69
C GLY A 109 2.92 3.24 -0.93
N ASP A 110 3.89 2.58 -1.58
CA ASP A 110 4.87 1.73 -0.89
C ASP A 110 5.73 2.55 0.07
N ILE A 111 5.98 2.00 1.26
CA ILE A 111 6.74 2.66 2.31
C ILE A 111 7.97 1.82 2.64
N VAL A 112 9.15 2.45 2.62
CA VAL A 112 10.43 1.77 2.82
C VAL A 112 11.33 2.56 3.75
N ARG A 113 12.16 1.88 4.57
CA ARG A 113 13.08 2.55 5.49
C ARG A 113 14.18 3.31 4.74
N ILE A 114 14.61 4.43 5.29
CA ILE A 114 15.76 5.19 4.81
C ILE A 114 17.04 4.43 5.15
N LEU A 115 17.87 4.13 4.15
CA LEU A 115 19.21 3.63 4.37
C LEU A 115 20.09 4.79 4.88
N LYS A 116 20.76 4.57 6.01
CA LYS A 116 21.68 5.54 6.61
C LYS A 116 23.13 5.08 6.51
N ASP A 117 24.04 6.02 6.35
CA ASP A 117 25.48 5.79 6.42
C ASP A 117 25.96 5.58 7.88
N GLY A 118 27.23 5.26 8.06
CA GLY A 118 27.85 5.08 9.39
C GLY A 118 27.82 6.32 10.30
N ARG A 119 27.38 7.48 9.79
CA ARG A 119 27.18 8.73 10.54
C ARG A 119 25.70 9.01 10.78
N GLY A 120 24.79 8.08 10.45
CA GLY A 120 23.36 8.20 10.63
C GLY A 120 22.65 9.09 9.57
N ARG A 121 23.33 9.51 8.51
CA ARG A 121 22.79 10.37 7.45
C ARG A 121 22.16 9.53 6.34
N PRO A 122 21.04 9.98 5.70
CA PRO A 122 20.48 9.31 4.55
C PRO A 122 21.50 9.13 3.43
N VAL A 123 21.61 7.91 2.90
CA VAL A 123 22.49 7.60 1.77
C VAL A 123 21.89 8.20 0.49
N LYS A 124 22.65 9.07 -0.17
CA LYS A 124 22.28 9.70 -1.45
C LYS A 124 23.47 9.60 -2.41
N SER A 125 23.25 9.17 -3.63
CA SER A 125 24.29 9.05 -4.64
C SER A 125 23.73 9.14 -6.04
N ARG A 126 24.31 9.96 -6.91
CA ARG A 126 24.02 10.05 -8.35
C ARG A 126 22.54 10.18 -8.70
N GLY A 127 21.76 10.92 -7.91
CA GLY A 127 20.31 11.09 -8.12
C GLY A 127 19.46 9.93 -7.59
N PHE A 128 20.06 9.02 -6.80
CA PHE A 128 19.38 7.93 -6.12
C PHE A 128 19.39 8.13 -4.60
N LEU A 129 18.36 7.59 -3.94
CA LEU A 129 18.26 7.47 -2.49
C LEU A 129 18.47 5.99 -2.10
N GLY A 130 19.28 5.76 -1.08
CA GLY A 130 19.45 4.45 -0.47
C GLY A 130 18.23 4.10 0.41
N VAL A 131 17.70 2.92 0.24
CA VAL A 131 16.55 2.39 0.96
C VAL A 131 16.86 1.03 1.55
N MET A 132 16.11 0.63 2.59
CA MET A 132 16.22 -0.67 3.22
C MET A 132 14.85 -1.32 3.29
N LEU A 133 14.69 -2.45 2.61
CA LEU A 133 13.47 -3.25 2.60
C LEU A 133 13.15 -3.78 4.02
N PRO A 134 11.95 -4.26 4.30
CA PRO A 134 11.60 -4.87 5.59
C PRO A 134 12.57 -5.96 6.03
N SER A 135 13.04 -6.82 5.12
CA SER A 135 14.02 -7.88 5.36
C SER A 135 15.43 -7.40 5.74
N GLY A 136 15.73 -6.10 5.61
CA GLY A 136 17.06 -5.55 5.79
C GLY A 136 17.91 -5.51 4.52
N ARG A 137 17.43 -6.07 3.40
CA ARG A 137 18.09 -5.89 2.10
C ARG A 137 18.14 -4.42 1.73
N THR A 138 19.23 -3.99 1.13
CA THR A 138 19.41 -2.60 0.70
C THR A 138 19.21 -2.46 -0.79
N ALA A 139 18.71 -1.30 -1.20
CA ALA A 139 18.52 -0.96 -2.60
C ALA A 139 18.65 0.56 -2.82
N TYR A 140 18.62 0.95 -4.08
CA TYR A 140 18.65 2.35 -4.52
C TYR A 140 17.45 2.62 -5.43
N VAL A 141 16.77 3.74 -5.18
CA VAL A 141 15.60 4.21 -5.95
C VAL A 141 15.87 5.61 -6.43
N LYS A 142 15.38 6.00 -7.61
CA LYS A 142 15.52 7.37 -8.12
C LYS A 142 14.93 8.36 -7.11
N ALA A 143 15.65 9.43 -6.82
CA ALA A 143 15.28 10.39 -5.79
C ALA A 143 13.94 11.09 -6.07
N GLY A 144 13.61 11.33 -7.34
CA GLY A 144 12.33 11.95 -7.74
C GLY A 144 11.09 11.05 -7.57
N ASP A 145 11.29 9.74 -7.35
CA ASP A 145 10.21 8.76 -7.17
C ASP A 145 9.83 8.56 -5.70
N LEU A 146 10.56 9.17 -4.77
CA LEU A 146 10.39 9.03 -3.33
C LEU A 146 10.20 10.39 -2.64
N GLU A 147 9.39 10.41 -1.60
CA GLU A 147 9.22 11.55 -0.70
C GLU A 147 9.45 11.10 0.76
N ASP A 148 9.92 12.00 1.63
CA ASP A 148 9.98 11.73 3.07
C ASP A 148 8.57 11.44 3.59
N PHE A 149 8.39 10.29 4.25
CA PHE A 149 7.06 9.84 4.66
C PHE A 149 6.42 10.77 5.69
N SER A 150 7.19 11.33 6.61
CA SER A 150 6.66 12.24 7.64
C SER A 150 6.18 13.55 7.02
N TYR A 151 6.95 14.11 6.08
CA TYR A 151 6.55 15.28 5.33
C TYR A 151 5.32 15.00 4.46
N TRP A 152 5.32 13.88 3.71
CA TRP A 152 4.19 13.46 2.90
C TRP A 152 2.91 13.33 3.75
N ALA A 153 2.97 12.61 4.88
CA ALA A 153 1.82 12.41 5.77
C ALA A 153 1.27 13.73 6.34
N ALA A 154 2.16 14.66 6.70
CA ALA A 154 1.78 15.95 7.25
C ALA A 154 1.15 16.91 6.22
N THR A 155 1.41 16.70 4.91
CA THR A 155 0.98 17.62 3.84
C THR A 155 -0.22 17.12 3.05
N ARG A 156 -0.68 15.87 3.24
CA ARG A 156 -1.83 15.31 2.52
C ARG A 156 -3.14 15.99 2.96
N LYS A 157 -4.01 16.24 1.98
CA LYS A 157 -5.33 16.82 2.20
C LYS A 157 -6.35 16.15 1.28
N ALA A 158 -7.36 15.52 1.88
CA ALA A 158 -8.43 14.84 1.15
C ALA A 158 -9.51 15.84 0.70
N THR A 159 -9.14 16.84 -0.11
CA THR A 159 -10.14 17.71 -0.75
C THR A 159 -10.76 17.01 -1.95
N PRO A 160 -11.97 17.36 -2.39
CA PRO A 160 -12.60 16.79 -3.60
C PRO A 160 -11.67 16.85 -4.81
N GLU A 161 -10.98 17.97 -5.02
CA GLU A 161 -10.07 18.18 -6.15
C GLU A 161 -8.89 17.22 -6.09
N ASN A 162 -8.28 17.04 -4.92
CA ASN A 162 -7.14 16.15 -4.72
C ASN A 162 -7.56 14.68 -4.91
N ILE A 163 -8.73 14.28 -4.40
CA ILE A 163 -9.30 12.94 -4.58
C ILE A 163 -9.49 12.64 -6.07
N VAL A 164 -10.15 13.54 -6.82
CA VAL A 164 -10.38 13.39 -8.25
C VAL A 164 -9.04 13.37 -9.01
N ALA A 165 -8.13 14.29 -8.72
CA ALA A 165 -6.82 14.35 -9.38
C ALA A 165 -6.03 13.05 -9.14
N THR A 166 -6.01 12.52 -7.91
CA THR A 166 -5.36 11.25 -7.59
C THR A 166 -6.00 10.08 -8.34
N ALA A 167 -7.34 9.99 -8.37
CA ALA A 167 -8.05 8.94 -9.09
C ALA A 167 -7.72 8.92 -10.59
N LEU A 168 -7.63 10.11 -11.20
CA LEU A 168 -7.29 10.25 -12.62
C LEU A 168 -5.88 9.76 -12.97
N THR A 169 -4.94 9.76 -12.03
CA THR A 169 -3.59 9.20 -12.27
C THR A 169 -3.60 7.69 -12.52
N PHE A 170 -4.67 6.99 -12.10
CA PHE A 170 -4.82 5.54 -12.26
C PHE A 170 -5.58 5.12 -13.51
N ARG A 171 -5.88 6.05 -14.44
CA ARG A 171 -6.48 5.67 -15.72
C ARG A 171 -5.65 4.60 -16.43
N GLY A 172 -6.34 3.62 -17.03
CA GLY A 172 -5.71 2.50 -17.73
C GLY A 172 -5.17 1.39 -16.82
N THR A 173 -5.33 1.48 -15.49
CA THR A 173 -5.06 0.35 -14.60
C THR A 173 -6.16 -0.71 -14.78
N PRO A 174 -5.80 -2.00 -15.01
CA PRO A 174 -6.79 -3.05 -15.21
C PRO A 174 -7.60 -3.32 -13.94
N TYR A 175 -8.85 -3.73 -14.13
CA TYR A 175 -9.68 -4.25 -13.04
C TYR A 175 -9.23 -5.67 -12.67
N MET A 176 -9.07 -5.92 -11.38
CA MET A 176 -8.85 -7.25 -10.83
C MET A 176 -9.56 -7.34 -9.46
N TRP A 177 -10.39 -8.36 -9.30
CA TRP A 177 -11.01 -8.64 -7.99
C TRP A 177 -9.94 -8.76 -6.90
N GLY A 178 -10.14 -8.11 -5.76
CA GLY A 178 -9.14 -8.05 -4.69
C GLY A 178 -8.01 -7.04 -4.92
N GLY A 179 -7.95 -6.36 -6.06
CA GLY A 179 -6.90 -5.39 -6.38
C GLY A 179 -6.98 -4.11 -5.56
N THR A 180 -5.87 -3.67 -4.97
CA THR A 180 -5.73 -2.43 -4.19
C THR A 180 -4.38 -1.76 -4.42
N SER A 181 -3.80 -1.90 -5.60
CA SER A 181 -2.50 -1.33 -5.94
C SER A 181 -2.50 -0.71 -7.34
N PRO A 182 -1.54 0.17 -7.66
CA PRO A 182 -1.37 0.68 -9.02
C PRO A 182 -1.18 -0.39 -10.11
N LYS A 183 -0.96 -1.67 -9.73
CA LYS A 183 -0.89 -2.80 -10.67
C LYS A 183 -2.27 -3.28 -11.10
N SER A 184 -3.27 -3.17 -10.22
CA SER A 184 -4.67 -3.53 -10.49
C SER A 184 -5.58 -3.06 -9.37
N PHE A 185 -6.82 -2.73 -9.68
CA PHE A 185 -7.81 -2.30 -8.71
C PHE A 185 -9.14 -3.05 -8.89
N ASP A 186 -9.85 -3.28 -7.78
CA ASP A 186 -11.29 -3.39 -7.81
C ASP A 186 -11.95 -2.05 -7.42
N CYS A 187 -13.27 -2.00 -7.36
CA CYS A 187 -14.01 -0.76 -7.09
C CYS A 187 -13.66 -0.13 -5.73
N SER A 188 -13.72 -0.90 -4.65
CA SER A 188 -13.40 -0.42 -3.29
C SER A 188 -11.90 -0.27 -3.07
N GLY A 189 -11.08 -1.06 -3.77
CA GLY A 189 -9.62 -0.95 -3.73
C GLY A 189 -9.11 0.35 -4.36
N LEU A 190 -9.69 0.78 -5.49
CA LEU A 190 -9.38 2.08 -6.07
C LEU A 190 -9.75 3.21 -5.11
N THR A 191 -10.99 3.18 -4.57
CA THR A 191 -11.45 4.17 -3.60
C THR A 191 -10.51 4.24 -2.40
N ARG A 192 -10.22 3.09 -1.78
CA ARG A 192 -9.32 3.01 -0.63
C ARG A 192 -7.93 3.58 -0.93
N THR A 193 -7.33 3.23 -2.06
CA THR A 193 -5.99 3.70 -2.45
C THR A 193 -5.97 5.20 -2.71
N VAL A 194 -6.97 5.72 -3.39
CA VAL A 194 -7.10 7.17 -3.65
C VAL A 194 -7.20 7.94 -2.33
N TYR A 195 -8.03 7.49 -1.40
CA TYR A 195 -8.15 8.13 -0.08
C TYR A 195 -6.87 7.99 0.75
N PHE A 196 -6.23 6.82 0.76
CA PHE A 196 -4.94 6.61 1.43
C PHE A 196 -3.88 7.61 0.94
N LEU A 197 -3.76 7.78 -0.38
CA LEU A 197 -2.80 8.73 -0.98
C LEU A 197 -3.13 10.20 -0.67
N ASN A 198 -4.31 10.47 -0.13
CA ASN A 198 -4.73 11.78 0.38
C ASN A 198 -4.82 11.83 1.92
N GLY A 199 -4.25 10.84 2.61
CA GLY A 199 -4.08 10.84 4.08
C GLY A 199 -5.23 10.20 4.86
N ILE A 200 -6.16 9.49 4.22
CA ILE A 200 -7.29 8.81 4.88
C ILE A 200 -7.23 7.31 4.60
N LEU A 201 -7.13 6.50 5.66
CA LEU A 201 -7.20 5.05 5.55
C LEU A 201 -8.67 4.59 5.66
N LEU A 202 -9.22 4.08 4.54
CA LEU A 202 -10.57 3.51 4.50
C LEU A 202 -10.54 1.99 4.75
N PRO A 203 -11.66 1.40 5.24
CA PRO A 203 -11.84 -0.04 5.27
C PRO A 203 -11.71 -0.67 3.89
N ARG A 204 -11.43 -2.00 3.86
CA ARG A 204 -11.22 -2.73 2.61
C ARG A 204 -12.48 -2.82 1.75
N ASN A 205 -13.60 -3.19 2.34
CA ASN A 205 -14.80 -3.57 1.60
C ASN A 205 -15.74 -2.39 1.36
N ALA A 206 -16.37 -2.33 0.18
CA ALA A 206 -17.35 -1.32 -0.17
C ALA A 206 -18.51 -1.25 0.84
N SER A 207 -18.95 -2.41 1.36
CA SER A 207 -19.99 -2.52 2.41
C SER A 207 -19.59 -1.86 3.74
N GLN A 208 -18.30 -1.72 4.00
CA GLN A 208 -17.77 -1.00 5.18
C GLN A 208 -17.53 0.47 4.86
N GLN A 209 -17.05 0.77 3.64
CA GLN A 209 -16.75 2.14 3.21
C GLN A 209 -18.00 3.02 3.19
N ILE A 210 -19.17 2.47 2.86
CA ILE A 210 -20.45 3.21 2.82
C ILE A 210 -20.84 3.79 4.19
N PHE A 211 -20.31 3.26 5.29
CA PHE A 211 -20.53 3.77 6.64
C PHE A 211 -19.46 4.76 7.11
N THR A 212 -18.48 5.08 6.26
CA THR A 212 -17.47 6.08 6.56
C THR A 212 -17.86 7.43 5.93
N GLY A 213 -18.14 8.41 6.77
CA GLY A 213 -18.57 9.75 6.32
C GLY A 213 -20.08 9.99 6.39
N ASN A 214 -20.53 11.09 5.79
CA ASN A 214 -21.93 11.48 5.79
C ASN A 214 -22.68 10.89 4.61
N VAL A 215 -23.90 10.44 4.86
CA VAL A 215 -24.81 9.97 3.78
C VAL A 215 -25.28 11.18 2.98
N VAL A 216 -25.07 11.14 1.67
CA VAL A 216 -25.64 12.15 0.74
C VAL A 216 -26.96 11.62 0.21
N ASP A 217 -28.02 12.41 0.33
CA ASP A 217 -29.31 12.07 -0.31
C ASP A 217 -29.19 12.21 -1.84
N ILE A 218 -29.39 11.10 -2.54
CA ILE A 218 -29.36 11.01 -3.99
C ILE A 218 -30.75 10.68 -4.58
N SER A 219 -31.82 10.92 -3.84
CA SER A 219 -33.21 10.58 -4.27
C SER A 219 -33.60 11.30 -5.54
N GLU A 220 -33.32 12.60 -5.63
CA GLU A 220 -33.58 13.40 -6.84
C GLU A 220 -32.77 12.94 -8.05
N LEU A 221 -31.49 12.61 -7.85
CA LEU A 221 -30.63 12.05 -8.89
C LEU A 221 -31.18 10.72 -9.41
N LYS A 222 -31.60 9.81 -8.52
CA LYS A 222 -32.20 8.53 -8.89
C LYS A 222 -33.50 8.73 -9.68
N ALA A 223 -34.34 9.67 -9.26
CA ALA A 223 -35.58 10.01 -9.98
C ALA A 223 -35.28 10.60 -11.36
N GLY A 224 -34.29 11.49 -11.48
CA GLY A 224 -33.84 12.06 -12.76
C GLY A 224 -33.29 11.02 -13.74
N ILE A 225 -32.53 10.05 -13.26
CA ILE A 225 -32.04 8.93 -14.07
C ILE A 225 -33.23 8.06 -14.52
N ALA A 226 -34.15 7.71 -13.61
CA ALA A 226 -35.27 6.85 -13.90
C ALA A 226 -36.26 7.50 -14.91
N SER A 227 -36.39 8.82 -14.89
CA SER A 227 -37.22 9.60 -15.83
C SER A 227 -36.52 9.91 -17.15
N GLY A 228 -35.23 9.58 -17.32
CA GLY A 228 -34.42 9.91 -18.49
C GLY A 228 -33.97 11.38 -18.56
N ASN A 229 -34.21 12.18 -17.53
CA ASN A 229 -33.79 13.60 -17.48
C ASN A 229 -32.26 13.74 -17.18
N VAL A 230 -31.64 12.70 -16.63
CA VAL A 230 -30.20 12.62 -16.40
C VAL A 230 -29.65 11.48 -17.25
N THR A 231 -28.97 11.81 -18.34
CA THR A 231 -28.47 10.85 -19.33
C THR A 231 -26.95 10.86 -19.45
N SER A 232 -26.28 11.87 -18.86
CA SER A 232 -24.82 12.02 -18.92
C SER A 232 -24.25 12.60 -17.63
N TYR A 233 -22.93 12.49 -17.46
CA TYR A 233 -22.24 13.15 -16.36
C TYR A 233 -22.33 14.68 -16.41
N GLY A 234 -22.59 15.28 -17.61
CA GLY A 234 -22.78 16.71 -17.79
C GLY A 234 -24.03 17.23 -17.10
N ASP A 235 -25.06 16.39 -16.96
CA ASP A 235 -26.37 16.72 -16.36
C ASP A 235 -26.31 16.74 -14.80
N LEU A 236 -25.17 16.35 -14.20
CA LEU A 236 -24.96 16.25 -12.75
C LEU A 236 -24.30 17.51 -12.13
N ARG A 237 -24.25 18.60 -12.84
CA ARG A 237 -23.64 19.86 -12.40
C ARG A 237 -24.62 20.78 -11.69
#